data_80d0eb01510d5c0cfe886c04f5f666f6
#
_entry.id   80d0eb01510d5c0cfe886c04f5f666f6
#
_cell.length_a   1.000
_cell.length_b   1.000
_cell.length_c   1.000
_cell.angle_alpha   90.00
_cell.angle_beta   90.00
_cell.angle_gamma   90.00
#
_symmetry.space_group_name_H-M   'P 1'
#
loop_
_entity.id
_entity.type
_entity.pdbx_description
1 polymer ?
#
loop_
_entity_poly.entity_id
_entity_poly.type
_entity_poly.pdbx_seq_one_letter_code
_entity_poly.pdbx_strand_id
1 'polypeptide(L)'
;MAPPKTASELPVRSFASSADWEAWLAAQPLTSTGVWLKLAKSASGIASVSKQEAIDGALCHGWIDGLVHKFDADYWLVRVTPRRPKGKWSQINRARALVLIKLGRMQQAGMKEIERAKLDGRWKAAYASQSKSKVPDDLQRALDRNPSARRNFDRLDRINRYAILYRVHDAKRPETRAQRIKRYVTMLSRGETIHPASRSRNPQRLVK
;
A
#
# COMPACT_ATOMS: atom_id res chain seq x y z
N MET A 1 -15.95 -8.00 16.91
CA MET A 1 -14.57 -7.57 17.24
C MET A 1 -14.50 -6.05 17.05
N ALA A 2 -14.18 -5.28 18.10
CA ALA A 2 -14.08 -3.83 17.98
C ALA A 2 -12.87 -3.46 17.09
N PRO A 3 -12.91 -2.35 16.31
CA PRO A 3 -11.78 -1.86 15.55
C PRO A 3 -10.60 -1.54 16.48
N PRO A 4 -9.35 -1.64 16.01
CA PRO A 4 -8.17 -1.36 16.82
C PRO A 4 -8.22 0.06 17.39
N LYS A 5 -7.75 0.26 18.64
CA LYS A 5 -7.87 1.50 19.44
C LYS A 5 -7.42 2.81 18.75
N THR A 6 -6.60 2.74 17.70
CA THR A 6 -6.22 3.88 16.86
C THR A 6 -7.15 4.11 15.66
N ALA A 7 -8.12 3.24 15.45
CA ALA A 7 -9.11 3.33 14.38
C ALA A 7 -10.47 3.85 14.87
N SER A 8 -10.63 4.11 16.16
CA SER A 8 -11.91 4.44 16.80
C SER A 8 -12.47 5.83 16.47
N GLU A 9 -11.73 6.65 15.72
CA GLU A 9 -12.15 8.02 15.40
C GLU A 9 -12.73 8.20 13.98
N LEU A 10 -12.57 7.20 13.09
CA LEU A 10 -13.10 7.30 11.73
C LEU A 10 -14.44 6.59 11.62
N PRO A 11 -15.45 7.21 10.93
CA PRO A 11 -16.72 6.56 10.69
C PRO A 11 -16.53 5.30 9.82
N VAL A 12 -17.35 4.27 10.09
CA VAL A 12 -17.46 3.09 9.23
C VAL A 12 -18.66 3.29 8.31
N ARG A 13 -18.45 3.14 6.99
CA ARG A 13 -19.48 3.30 5.96
C ARG A 13 -19.43 2.12 4.98
N SER A 14 -20.58 1.74 4.46
CA SER A 14 -20.73 0.80 3.34
C SER A 14 -21.55 1.44 2.24
N PHE A 15 -21.27 1.06 1.00
CA PHE A 15 -22.00 1.55 -0.18
C PHE A 15 -22.36 0.35 -1.05
N ALA A 16 -23.57 0.32 -1.57
CA ALA A 16 -24.06 -0.76 -2.40
C ALA A 16 -23.49 -0.68 -3.84
N SER A 17 -23.16 0.54 -4.30
CA SER A 17 -22.68 0.78 -5.65
C SER A 17 -21.49 1.75 -5.68
N SER A 18 -20.75 1.75 -6.81
CA SER A 18 -19.69 2.73 -7.07
C SER A 18 -20.24 4.16 -7.18
N ALA A 19 -21.46 4.33 -7.67
CA ALA A 19 -22.12 5.64 -7.78
C ALA A 19 -22.35 6.27 -6.39
N ASP A 20 -22.89 5.51 -5.45
CA ASP A 20 -23.10 5.97 -4.07
C ASP A 20 -21.78 6.35 -3.39
N TRP A 21 -20.74 5.52 -3.62
CA TRP A 21 -19.41 5.79 -3.10
C TRP A 21 -18.80 7.09 -3.67
N GLU A 22 -18.89 7.29 -4.97
CA GLU A 22 -18.35 8.50 -5.63
C GLU A 22 -19.16 9.74 -5.23
N ALA A 23 -20.49 9.65 -5.11
CA ALA A 23 -21.33 10.74 -4.62
C ALA A 23 -20.94 11.13 -3.18
N TRP A 24 -20.70 10.15 -2.30
CA TRP A 24 -20.23 10.42 -0.95
C TRP A 24 -18.85 11.10 -0.95
N LEU A 25 -17.90 10.65 -1.76
CA LEU A 25 -16.57 11.26 -1.89
C LEU A 25 -16.65 12.71 -2.37
N ALA A 26 -17.52 13.00 -3.35
CA ALA A 26 -17.71 14.33 -3.89
C ALA A 26 -18.22 15.33 -2.83
N ALA A 27 -19.04 14.85 -1.89
CA ALA A 27 -19.59 15.65 -0.79
C ALA A 27 -18.61 15.87 0.37
N GLN A 28 -17.42 15.20 0.38
CA GLN A 28 -16.50 15.31 1.52
C GLN A 28 -15.71 16.63 1.48
N PRO A 29 -15.55 17.32 2.64
CA PRO A 29 -14.68 18.47 2.73
C PRO A 29 -13.20 18.09 2.59
N LEU A 30 -12.38 19.02 2.12
CA LEU A 30 -10.93 18.83 1.99
C LEU A 30 -10.22 18.54 3.34
N THR A 31 -10.88 18.88 4.45
CA THR A 31 -10.40 18.64 5.82
C THR A 31 -10.81 17.29 6.38
N SER A 32 -11.48 16.44 5.61
CA SER A 32 -11.91 15.12 6.06
C SER A 32 -10.73 14.29 6.58
N THR A 33 -10.93 13.62 7.72
CA THR A 33 -9.96 12.71 8.32
C THR A 33 -9.95 11.33 7.66
N GLY A 34 -11.00 11.02 6.87
CA GLY A 34 -11.15 9.75 6.16
C GLY A 34 -12.31 8.90 6.66
N VAL A 35 -12.35 7.67 6.19
CA VAL A 35 -13.41 6.69 6.48
C VAL A 35 -12.84 5.28 6.53
N TRP A 36 -13.43 4.43 7.32
CA TRP A 36 -13.34 2.98 7.18
C TRP A 36 -14.42 2.51 6.21
N LEU A 37 -14.04 2.21 5.00
CA LEU A 37 -14.92 1.67 3.98
C LEU A 37 -15.11 0.17 4.24
N LYS A 38 -16.34 -0.23 4.50
CA LYS A 38 -16.77 -1.61 4.74
C LYS A 38 -17.11 -2.25 3.40
N LEU A 39 -16.33 -3.24 2.98
CA LEU A 39 -16.46 -3.96 1.71
C LEU A 39 -16.92 -5.38 1.96
N ALA A 40 -17.92 -5.84 1.23
CA ALA A 40 -18.39 -7.21 1.31
C ALA A 40 -17.38 -8.17 0.64
N LYS A 41 -17.27 -9.37 1.20
CA LYS A 41 -16.50 -10.45 0.57
C LYS A 41 -17.27 -11.01 -0.61
N SER A 42 -16.55 -11.41 -1.67
CA SER A 42 -17.20 -11.93 -2.89
C SER A 42 -18.14 -13.11 -2.64
N ALA A 43 -17.85 -13.93 -1.61
CA ALA A 43 -18.67 -15.10 -1.29
C ALA A 43 -19.93 -14.78 -0.46
N SER A 44 -20.12 -13.53 0.00
CA SER A 44 -21.26 -13.17 0.87
C SER A 44 -22.55 -12.93 0.10
N GLY A 45 -22.49 -12.70 -1.23
CA GLY A 45 -23.64 -12.33 -2.05
C GLY A 45 -24.23 -10.93 -1.77
N ILE A 46 -23.59 -10.15 -0.87
CA ILE A 46 -24.06 -8.83 -0.46
C ILE A 46 -23.63 -7.79 -1.49
N ALA A 47 -24.57 -6.94 -1.93
CA ALA A 47 -24.27 -5.81 -2.80
C ALA A 47 -23.31 -4.84 -2.12
N SER A 48 -22.17 -4.59 -2.75
CA SER A 48 -21.14 -3.72 -2.22
C SER A 48 -20.23 -3.23 -3.33
N VAL A 49 -19.74 -2.00 -3.19
CA VAL A 49 -18.66 -1.53 -4.04
C VAL A 49 -17.46 -2.49 -3.94
N SER A 50 -16.91 -2.90 -5.08
CA SER A 50 -15.73 -3.76 -5.12
C SER A 50 -14.47 -3.00 -4.68
N LYS A 51 -13.42 -3.73 -4.32
CA LYS A 51 -12.12 -3.11 -3.99
C LYS A 51 -11.58 -2.22 -5.10
N GLN A 52 -11.73 -2.65 -6.36
CA GLN A 52 -11.22 -1.89 -7.50
C GLN A 52 -12.01 -0.59 -7.70
N GLU A 53 -13.34 -0.65 -7.63
CA GLU A 53 -14.19 0.54 -7.72
C GLU A 53 -13.93 1.51 -6.56
N ALA A 54 -13.72 0.97 -5.35
CA ALA A 54 -13.37 1.79 -4.18
C ALA A 54 -12.06 2.56 -4.38
N ILE A 55 -11.03 1.92 -4.95
CA ILE A 55 -9.74 2.56 -5.27
C ILE A 55 -9.91 3.57 -6.41
N ASP A 56 -10.67 3.25 -7.43
CA ASP A 56 -10.92 4.12 -8.58
C ASP A 56 -11.62 5.40 -8.16
N GLY A 57 -12.72 5.30 -7.43
CA GLY A 57 -13.43 6.46 -6.88
C GLY A 57 -12.53 7.30 -5.99
N ALA A 58 -11.77 6.66 -5.07
CA ALA A 58 -10.81 7.35 -4.22
C ALA A 58 -9.78 8.14 -5.04
N LEU A 59 -9.18 7.52 -6.07
CA LEU A 59 -8.20 8.20 -6.95
C LEU A 59 -8.83 9.37 -7.70
N CYS A 60 -10.05 9.20 -8.23
CA CYS A 60 -10.76 10.25 -8.94
C CYS A 60 -10.99 11.49 -8.08
N HIS A 61 -11.24 11.31 -6.79
CA HIS A 61 -11.51 12.39 -5.85
C HIS A 61 -10.29 12.84 -5.02
N GLY A 62 -9.07 12.40 -5.38
CA GLY A 62 -7.84 12.80 -4.68
C GLY A 62 -7.62 12.11 -3.34
N TRP A 63 -8.24 10.95 -3.14
CA TRP A 63 -8.10 10.11 -1.95
C TRP A 63 -7.18 8.91 -2.21
N ILE A 64 -6.88 8.15 -1.16
CA ILE A 64 -6.01 6.96 -1.21
C ILE A 64 -6.48 5.92 -0.22
N ASP A 65 -6.41 4.66 -0.62
CA ASP A 65 -6.55 3.50 0.25
C ASP A 65 -5.32 3.31 1.15
N GLY A 66 -5.52 2.66 2.26
CA GLY A 66 -4.46 2.40 3.24
C GLY A 66 -4.62 1.05 3.93
N LEU A 67 -4.72 1.07 5.25
CA LEU A 67 -4.81 -0.12 6.08
C LEU A 67 -6.05 -0.97 5.76
N VAL A 68 -5.88 -2.27 5.84
CA VAL A 68 -6.94 -3.27 5.66
C VAL A 68 -7.09 -4.06 6.96
N HIS A 69 -8.33 -4.25 7.41
CA HIS A 69 -8.67 -5.05 8.58
C HIS A 69 -9.78 -6.05 8.29
N LYS A 70 -9.74 -7.20 8.94
CA LYS A 70 -10.91 -8.09 9.01
C LYS A 70 -11.98 -7.39 9.86
N PHE A 71 -13.23 -7.51 9.44
CA PHE A 71 -14.36 -6.99 10.21
C PHE A 71 -15.18 -8.15 10.81
N ASP A 72 -15.86 -8.93 9.98
CA ASP A 72 -16.68 -10.07 10.39
C ASP A 72 -16.62 -11.23 9.36
N ALA A 73 -17.61 -12.12 9.37
CA ALA A 73 -17.70 -13.23 8.43
C ALA A 73 -17.86 -12.75 6.97
N ASP A 74 -18.61 -11.67 6.75
CA ASP A 74 -19.03 -11.20 5.43
C ASP A 74 -18.24 -10.00 4.92
N TYR A 75 -17.57 -9.25 5.80
CA TYR A 75 -16.95 -7.98 5.47
C TYR A 75 -15.49 -7.86 5.91
N TRP A 76 -14.84 -6.92 5.29
CA TRP A 76 -13.53 -6.39 5.68
C TRP A 76 -13.54 -4.86 5.57
N LEU A 77 -12.59 -4.19 6.20
CA LEU A 77 -12.46 -2.74 6.22
C LEU A 77 -11.23 -2.30 5.44
N VAL A 78 -11.40 -1.23 4.68
CA VAL A 78 -10.30 -0.49 4.06
C VAL A 78 -10.33 0.93 4.57
N ARG A 79 -9.22 1.42 5.09
CA ARG A 79 -9.09 2.82 5.43
C ARG A 79 -8.91 3.64 4.16
N VAL A 80 -9.76 4.64 3.92
CA VAL A 80 -9.65 5.56 2.79
C VAL A 80 -9.57 6.99 3.34
N THR A 81 -8.58 7.75 2.87
CA THR A 81 -8.30 9.12 3.36
C THR A 81 -7.97 10.05 2.21
N PRO A 82 -8.19 11.37 2.36
CA PRO A 82 -7.62 12.34 1.45
C PRO A 82 -6.10 12.17 1.32
N ARG A 83 -5.54 12.38 0.14
CA ARG A 83 -4.09 12.31 -0.06
C ARG A 83 -3.38 13.43 0.70
N ARG A 84 -2.38 13.03 1.49
CA ARG A 84 -1.53 14.00 2.18
C ARG A 84 -0.66 14.77 1.17
N PRO A 85 -0.35 16.05 1.41
CA PRO A 85 0.46 16.88 0.51
C PRO A 85 1.77 16.24 0.04
N LYS A 86 2.44 15.49 0.92
CA LYS A 86 3.69 14.76 0.64
C LYS A 86 3.49 13.25 0.46
N GLY A 87 2.24 12.80 0.24
CA GLY A 87 1.90 11.38 0.08
C GLY A 87 2.56 10.78 -1.17
N LYS A 88 3.19 9.61 -1.01
CA LYS A 88 3.85 8.92 -2.13
C LYS A 88 2.85 8.34 -3.10
N TRP A 89 3.29 8.17 -4.35
CA TRP A 89 2.56 7.44 -5.37
C TRP A 89 3.17 6.06 -5.59
N SER A 90 2.32 5.05 -5.73
CA SER A 90 2.75 3.75 -6.27
C SER A 90 2.65 3.76 -7.79
N GLN A 91 3.46 2.96 -8.46
CA GLN A 91 3.37 2.79 -9.92
C GLN A 91 2.00 2.24 -10.34
N ILE A 92 1.38 1.40 -9.50
CA ILE A 92 0.03 0.87 -9.75
C ILE A 92 -1.00 2.00 -9.74
N ASN A 93 -1.03 2.83 -8.69
CA ASN A 93 -1.99 3.93 -8.59
C ASN A 93 -1.73 4.99 -9.67
N ARG A 94 -0.46 5.22 -10.04
CA ARG A 94 -0.09 6.10 -11.16
C ARG A 94 -0.65 5.60 -12.49
N ALA A 95 -0.43 4.32 -12.79
CA ALA A 95 -0.95 3.71 -14.02
C ALA A 95 -2.49 3.74 -14.05
N ARG A 96 -3.13 3.43 -12.92
CA ARG A 96 -4.59 3.44 -12.81
C ARG A 96 -5.16 4.86 -12.98
N ALA A 97 -4.53 5.87 -12.37
CA ALA A 97 -4.94 7.27 -12.54
C ALA A 97 -4.87 7.71 -14.01
N LEU A 98 -3.85 7.31 -14.76
CA LEU A 98 -3.76 7.60 -16.20
C LEU A 98 -4.92 6.96 -16.99
N VAL A 99 -5.32 5.73 -16.64
CA VAL A 99 -6.50 5.08 -17.24
C VAL A 99 -7.77 5.87 -16.93
N LEU A 100 -7.95 6.28 -15.66
CA LEU A 100 -9.14 7.04 -15.24
C LEU A 100 -9.23 8.42 -15.90
N ILE A 101 -8.09 9.07 -16.15
CA ILE A 101 -8.03 10.32 -16.93
C ILE A 101 -8.49 10.05 -18.38
N LYS A 102 -7.95 9.01 -19.03
CA LYS A 102 -8.33 8.63 -20.40
C LYS A 102 -9.83 8.31 -20.54
N LEU A 103 -10.41 7.75 -19.48
CA LEU A 103 -11.85 7.43 -19.42
C LEU A 103 -12.72 8.65 -19.06
N GLY A 104 -12.16 9.84 -18.86
CA GLY A 104 -12.90 11.05 -18.47
C GLY A 104 -13.49 11.00 -17.04
N ARG A 105 -13.10 10.03 -16.21
CA ARG A 105 -13.64 9.86 -14.85
C ARG A 105 -12.96 10.72 -13.80
N MET A 106 -11.72 11.17 -14.07
CA MET A 106 -10.91 11.89 -13.07
C MET A 106 -11.54 13.25 -12.73
N GLN A 107 -11.81 13.48 -11.47
CA GLN A 107 -12.36 14.71 -10.95
C GLN A 107 -11.27 15.77 -10.70
N GLN A 108 -11.67 17.04 -10.56
CA GLN A 108 -10.76 18.16 -10.33
C GLN A 108 -9.84 17.94 -9.12
N ALA A 109 -10.38 17.38 -8.02
CA ALA A 109 -9.61 17.08 -6.82
C ALA A 109 -8.50 16.04 -7.08
N GLY A 110 -8.79 14.97 -7.84
CA GLY A 110 -7.81 13.98 -8.26
C GLY A 110 -6.74 14.56 -9.18
N MET A 111 -7.14 15.41 -10.15
CA MET A 111 -6.20 16.11 -11.04
C MET A 111 -5.23 17.00 -10.25
N LYS A 112 -5.72 17.79 -9.29
CA LYS A 112 -4.86 18.64 -8.42
C LYS A 112 -3.79 17.83 -7.70
N GLU A 113 -4.12 16.64 -7.19
CA GLU A 113 -3.16 15.75 -6.52
C GLU A 113 -2.10 15.20 -7.48
N ILE A 114 -2.49 14.87 -8.70
CA ILE A 114 -1.58 14.42 -9.76
C ILE A 114 -0.63 15.54 -10.17
N GLU A 115 -1.13 16.73 -10.43
CA GLU A 115 -0.33 17.89 -10.83
C GLU A 115 0.66 18.28 -9.73
N ARG A 116 0.21 18.35 -8.48
CA ARG A 116 1.09 18.58 -7.34
C ARG A 116 2.21 17.52 -7.25
N ALA A 117 1.88 16.25 -7.48
CA ALA A 117 2.86 15.18 -7.46
C ALA A 117 3.83 15.23 -8.65
N LYS A 118 3.41 15.76 -9.80
CA LYS A 118 4.28 16.00 -10.96
C LYS A 118 5.25 17.14 -10.67
N LEU A 119 4.77 18.26 -10.12
CA LEU A 119 5.56 19.44 -9.80
C LEU A 119 6.69 19.14 -8.81
N ASP A 120 6.43 18.36 -7.77
CA ASP A 120 7.43 18.03 -6.74
C ASP A 120 8.19 16.71 -7.00
N GLY A 121 8.02 16.11 -8.17
CA GLY A 121 8.75 14.91 -8.62
C GLY A 121 8.25 13.59 -8.05
N ARG A 122 7.27 13.58 -7.10
CA ARG A 122 6.73 12.33 -6.52
C ARG A 122 6.07 11.42 -7.55
N TRP A 123 5.50 11.99 -8.60
CA TRP A 123 4.92 11.24 -9.72
C TRP A 123 5.98 10.41 -10.45
N LYS A 124 7.13 10.99 -10.77
CA LYS A 124 8.27 10.31 -11.41
C LYS A 124 8.89 9.27 -10.46
N ALA A 125 8.97 9.60 -9.17
CA ALA A 125 9.53 8.75 -8.12
C ALA A 125 8.55 7.69 -7.58
N ALA A 126 7.46 7.38 -8.29
CA ALA A 126 6.48 6.38 -7.86
C ALA A 126 7.13 5.01 -7.60
N TYR A 127 6.88 4.45 -6.41
CA TYR A 127 7.49 3.19 -6.00
C TYR A 127 6.86 1.97 -6.67
N ALA A 128 7.69 0.96 -6.93
CA ALA A 128 7.25 -0.31 -7.52
C ALA A 128 6.43 -1.14 -6.52
N SER A 129 5.52 -1.95 -7.04
CA SER A 129 4.83 -2.96 -6.23
C SER A 129 5.78 -4.05 -5.76
N GLN A 130 5.35 -4.82 -4.76
CA GLN A 130 6.12 -5.93 -4.23
C GLN A 130 6.58 -6.93 -5.31
N SER A 131 5.70 -7.25 -6.26
CA SER A 131 5.99 -8.21 -7.36
C SER A 131 6.94 -7.66 -8.43
N LYS A 132 7.07 -6.31 -8.54
CA LYS A 132 7.90 -5.64 -9.56
C LYS A 132 9.16 -5.00 -8.98
N SER A 133 9.38 -5.09 -7.66
CA SER A 133 10.58 -4.54 -7.01
C SER A 133 11.82 -5.35 -7.37
N LYS A 134 12.80 -4.71 -7.98
CA LYS A 134 14.13 -5.29 -8.28
C LYS A 134 15.10 -4.94 -7.18
N VAL A 135 16.11 -5.80 -6.99
CA VAL A 135 17.24 -5.51 -6.11
C VAL A 135 18.11 -4.45 -6.79
N PRO A 136 18.35 -3.30 -6.14
CA PRO A 136 19.22 -2.29 -6.71
C PRO A 136 20.68 -2.75 -6.70
N ASP A 137 21.48 -2.29 -7.69
CA ASP A 137 22.88 -2.74 -7.89
C ASP A 137 23.77 -2.49 -6.68
N ASP A 138 23.59 -1.39 -5.97
CA ASP A 138 24.38 -1.07 -4.77
C ASP A 138 24.04 -2.01 -3.59
N LEU A 139 22.77 -2.38 -3.40
CA LEU A 139 22.38 -3.40 -2.44
C LEU A 139 22.88 -4.78 -2.89
N GLN A 140 22.77 -5.09 -4.18
CA GLN A 140 23.27 -6.35 -4.73
C GLN A 140 24.76 -6.52 -4.44
N ARG A 141 25.60 -5.52 -4.80
CA ARG A 141 27.04 -5.54 -4.50
C ARG A 141 27.35 -5.67 -3.00
N ALA A 142 26.55 -5.04 -2.14
CA ALA A 142 26.75 -5.14 -0.70
C ALA A 142 26.41 -6.53 -0.15
N LEU A 143 25.38 -7.18 -0.69
CA LEU A 143 25.01 -8.56 -0.37
C LEU A 143 26.09 -9.55 -0.87
N ASP A 144 26.62 -9.37 -2.08
CA ASP A 144 27.64 -10.23 -2.68
C ASP A 144 28.95 -10.23 -1.89
N ARG A 145 29.26 -9.12 -1.21
CA ARG A 145 30.41 -9.02 -0.29
C ARG A 145 30.19 -9.68 1.07
N ASN A 146 28.96 -10.15 1.37
CA ASN A 146 28.62 -10.80 2.63
C ASN A 146 27.79 -12.06 2.37
N PRO A 147 28.44 -13.23 2.22
CA PRO A 147 27.76 -14.49 1.88
C PRO A 147 26.65 -14.90 2.85
N SER A 148 26.79 -14.60 4.15
CA SER A 148 25.75 -14.89 5.15
C SER A 148 24.51 -14.02 4.93
N ALA A 149 24.70 -12.70 4.76
CA ALA A 149 23.60 -11.78 4.47
C ALA A 149 22.92 -12.14 3.15
N ARG A 150 23.68 -12.53 2.12
CA ARG A 150 23.14 -12.95 0.81
C ARG A 150 22.23 -14.16 0.94
N ARG A 151 22.70 -15.25 1.61
CA ARG A 151 21.88 -16.44 1.84
C ARG A 151 20.60 -16.13 2.59
N ASN A 152 20.68 -15.29 3.62
CA ASN A 152 19.51 -14.90 4.41
C ASN A 152 18.56 -13.99 3.63
N PHE A 153 19.06 -13.09 2.78
CA PHE A 153 18.24 -12.28 1.89
C PHE A 153 17.46 -13.12 0.87
N ASP A 154 18.08 -14.15 0.30
CA ASP A 154 17.45 -15.02 -0.69
C ASP A 154 16.35 -15.92 -0.06
N ARG A 155 16.44 -16.20 1.24
CA ARG A 155 15.43 -16.95 2.02
C ARG A 155 14.31 -16.09 2.59
N LEU A 156 14.37 -14.76 2.47
CA LEU A 156 13.32 -13.88 3.00
C LEU A 156 11.97 -14.17 2.36
N ASP A 157 10.93 -14.11 3.19
CA ASP A 157 9.56 -14.03 2.68
C ASP A 157 9.34 -12.73 1.88
N ARG A 158 8.26 -12.71 1.12
CA ARG A 158 7.91 -11.57 0.26
C ARG A 158 7.80 -10.27 1.04
N ILE A 159 7.27 -10.31 2.26
CA ILE A 159 7.02 -9.12 3.09
C ILE A 159 8.35 -8.50 3.52
N ASN A 160 9.25 -9.32 4.09
CA ASN A 160 10.56 -8.87 4.55
C ASN A 160 11.45 -8.43 3.40
N ARG A 161 11.49 -9.19 2.30
CA ARG A 161 12.23 -8.81 1.09
C ARG A 161 11.76 -7.46 0.57
N TYR A 162 10.46 -7.27 0.39
CA TYR A 162 9.91 -6.00 -0.06
C TYR A 162 10.17 -4.86 0.91
N ALA A 163 10.07 -5.10 2.20
CA ALA A 163 10.34 -4.09 3.22
C ALA A 163 11.77 -3.51 3.13
N ILE A 164 12.77 -4.35 2.84
CA ILE A 164 14.14 -3.91 2.59
C ILE A 164 14.23 -3.12 1.30
N LEU A 165 13.74 -3.68 0.18
CA LEU A 165 13.82 -3.05 -1.14
C LEU A 165 13.15 -1.68 -1.16
N TYR A 166 11.95 -1.59 -0.58
CA TYR A 166 11.20 -0.34 -0.48
C TYR A 166 11.97 0.73 0.30
N ARG A 167 12.54 0.38 1.47
CA ARG A 167 13.26 1.32 2.31
C ARG A 167 14.58 1.78 1.68
N VAL A 168 15.29 0.89 0.98
CA VAL A 168 16.51 1.25 0.23
C VAL A 168 16.16 2.17 -0.94
N HIS A 169 15.11 1.84 -1.70
CA HIS A 169 14.65 2.67 -2.83
C HIS A 169 14.16 4.05 -2.38
N ASP A 170 13.54 4.12 -1.21
CA ASP A 170 12.97 5.35 -0.64
C ASP A 170 14.05 6.35 -0.14
N ALA A 171 15.27 5.91 0.07
CA ALA A 171 16.36 6.78 0.48
C ALA A 171 16.79 7.69 -0.69
N LYS A 172 16.53 9.01 -0.55
CA LYS A 172 16.85 10.01 -1.59
C LYS A 172 18.28 10.51 -1.49
N ARG A 173 18.82 10.62 -0.25
CA ARG A 173 20.20 11.08 -0.01
C ARG A 173 21.15 9.89 -0.08
N PRO A 174 22.29 9.99 -0.78
CA PRO A 174 23.27 8.90 -0.92
C PRO A 174 23.73 8.35 0.43
N GLU A 175 23.97 9.22 1.42
CA GLU A 175 24.43 8.83 2.75
C GLU A 175 23.39 8.00 3.48
N THR A 176 22.13 8.46 3.44
CA THR A 176 20.98 7.72 4.04
C THR A 176 20.83 6.35 3.37
N ARG A 177 21.01 6.30 2.05
CA ARG A 177 20.92 5.07 1.28
C ARG A 177 22.02 4.09 1.66
N ALA A 178 23.26 4.55 1.73
CA ALA A 178 24.40 3.74 2.14
C ALA A 178 24.23 3.21 3.57
N GLN A 179 23.79 4.06 4.50
CA GLN A 179 23.50 3.65 5.88
C GLN A 179 22.40 2.57 5.96
N ARG A 180 21.32 2.71 5.17
CA ARG A 180 20.25 1.70 5.13
C ARG A 180 20.78 0.37 4.59
N ILE A 181 21.55 0.39 3.51
CA ILE A 181 22.16 -0.82 2.94
C ILE A 181 23.06 -1.49 3.98
N LYS A 182 23.98 -0.75 4.61
CA LYS A 182 24.86 -1.26 5.67
C LYS A 182 24.06 -1.90 6.80
N ARG A 183 23.02 -1.20 7.30
CA ARG A 183 22.14 -1.70 8.36
C ARG A 183 21.47 -3.01 7.99
N TYR A 184 20.90 -3.13 6.78
CA TYR A 184 20.19 -4.33 6.38
C TYR A 184 21.13 -5.51 6.10
N VAL A 185 22.31 -5.26 5.55
CA VAL A 185 23.33 -6.30 5.39
C VAL A 185 23.78 -6.83 6.75
N THR A 186 24.04 -5.95 7.72
CA THR A 186 24.39 -6.36 9.11
C THR A 186 23.24 -7.12 9.78
N MET A 187 22.00 -6.65 9.66
CA MET A 187 20.82 -7.35 10.18
C MET A 187 20.70 -8.77 9.58
N LEU A 188 20.81 -8.86 8.26
CA LEU A 188 20.71 -10.13 7.54
C LEU A 188 21.88 -11.07 7.87
N SER A 189 23.10 -10.58 8.07
CA SER A 189 24.24 -11.44 8.45
C SER A 189 24.04 -12.15 9.80
N ARG A 190 23.20 -11.58 10.66
CA ARG A 190 22.78 -12.16 11.95
C ARG A 190 21.53 -13.03 11.87
N GLY A 191 20.94 -13.22 10.66
CA GLY A 191 19.69 -13.95 10.49
C GLY A 191 18.43 -13.22 10.95
N GLU A 192 18.54 -11.90 11.22
CA GLU A 192 17.43 -11.08 11.69
C GLU A 192 16.55 -10.59 10.52
N THR A 193 15.28 -10.28 10.81
CA THR A 193 14.29 -9.78 9.84
C THR A 193 13.60 -8.51 10.34
N ILE A 194 13.00 -7.72 9.44
CA ILE A 194 12.29 -6.48 9.80
C ILE A 194 10.95 -6.79 10.49
N HIS A 195 10.25 -7.79 9.97
CA HIS A 195 8.97 -8.26 10.50
C HIS A 195 9.14 -9.70 11.00
N PRO A 196 8.41 -10.12 12.04
CA PRO A 196 8.40 -11.53 12.44
C PRO A 196 8.13 -12.42 11.24
N ALA A 197 8.86 -13.54 11.13
CA ALA A 197 8.59 -14.52 10.09
C ALA A 197 7.10 -14.89 10.14
N SER A 198 6.42 -14.86 8.99
CA SER A 198 5.05 -15.38 8.93
C SER A 198 5.11 -16.84 9.39
N ARG A 199 4.36 -17.17 10.44
CA ARG A 199 4.22 -18.57 10.85
C ARG A 199 3.78 -19.34 9.61
N SER A 200 4.65 -20.18 9.06
CA SER A 200 4.31 -21.09 7.97
C SER A 200 3.06 -21.84 8.41
N ARG A 201 2.01 -21.84 7.58
CA ARG A 201 0.87 -22.75 7.79
C ARG A 201 1.47 -24.15 7.87
N ASN A 202 1.47 -24.71 9.07
CA ASN A 202 1.92 -26.06 9.32
C ASN A 202 1.11 -27.02 8.42
N PRO A 203 1.71 -27.79 7.49
CA PRO A 203 0.99 -28.70 6.61
C PRO A 203 0.37 -29.90 7.35
N GLN A 204 0.57 -30.03 8.66
CA GLN A 204 0.19 -31.22 9.44
C GLN A 204 -1.22 -31.20 10.04
N ARG A 205 -2.18 -30.47 9.46
CA ARG A 205 -3.61 -30.59 9.86
C ARG A 205 -4.49 -31.16 8.75
N LEU A 206 -4.02 -32.21 8.07
CA LEU A 206 -4.82 -33.04 7.17
C LEU A 206 -4.52 -34.53 7.44
N VAL A 207 -4.73 -34.95 8.69
CA VAL A 207 -5.00 -36.35 9.01
C VAL A 207 -5.88 -36.35 10.25
N LYS A 208 -7.17 -36.38 10.06
CA LYS A 208 -8.17 -37.16 10.80
C LYS A 208 -9.50 -37.02 10.09
#